data_aba7c1d637373238e37b6378203ea99b
#
_entry.id   aba7c1d637373238e37b6378203ea99b
#
_cell.length_a   1.000
_cell.length_b   1.000
_cell.length_c   1.000
_cell.angle_alpha   90.00
_cell.angle_beta   90.00
_cell.angle_gamma   90.00
#
_symmetry.space_group_name_H-M   'P 1'
#
loop_
_entity.id
_entity.type
_entity.pdbx_description
1 polymer ?
#
loop_
_entity_poly.entity_id
_entity_poly.type
_entity_poly.pdbx_seq_one_letter_code
_entity_poly.pdbx_strand_id
1 'polypeptide(L)'
;MIVDIGTGDGRAALARAADEPRALVVGVDASAASMIESSRRSDRRGPRNALFLAAGVETLAASPLAGSADLVTVTFPWGSLLRGVIGLDAEALCGVASAARPGARIEVLLSVIPADGIPGIERLDASCRPAIAASWANAGLELTAMREATARELRATPSSWARRLGPERRVWRLEGRRSG
;
A
#
# COMPACT_ATOMS: atom_id res chain seq x y z
N MET A 1 10.67 -4.00 10.09
CA MET A 1 9.73 -4.80 9.27
C MET A 1 9.05 -3.91 8.24
N ILE A 2 8.76 -4.45 7.05
CA ILE A 2 8.01 -3.77 5.99
C ILE A 2 6.74 -4.57 5.75
N VAL A 3 5.59 -3.89 5.70
CA VAL A 3 4.30 -4.52 5.39
C VAL A 3 3.76 -3.91 4.09
N ASP A 4 3.54 -4.75 3.07
CA ASP A 4 2.99 -4.38 1.77
C ASP A 4 1.52 -4.79 1.72
N ILE A 5 0.61 -3.82 1.93
CA ILE A 5 -0.83 -4.07 2.00
C ILE A 5 -1.44 -3.96 0.61
N GLY A 6 -2.24 -4.95 0.22
CA GLY A 6 -2.74 -5.11 -1.13
C GLY A 6 -1.63 -5.58 -2.07
N THR A 7 -0.81 -6.53 -1.63
CA THR A 7 0.37 -7.00 -2.38
C THR A 7 0.04 -7.68 -3.70
N GLY A 8 -1.23 -8.05 -3.92
CA GLY A 8 -1.70 -8.71 -5.14
C GLY A 8 -0.97 -10.02 -5.38
N ASP A 9 -0.21 -10.12 -6.47
CA ASP A 9 0.56 -11.32 -6.82
C ASP A 9 1.85 -11.51 -5.98
N GLY A 10 2.15 -10.61 -5.05
CA GLY A 10 3.28 -10.69 -4.12
C GLY A 10 4.66 -10.42 -4.74
N ARG A 11 4.74 -10.11 -6.04
CA ARG A 11 6.04 -9.87 -6.71
C ARG A 11 6.77 -8.65 -6.18
N ALA A 12 6.02 -7.61 -5.80
CA ALA A 12 6.59 -6.39 -5.21
C ALA A 12 7.23 -6.71 -3.86
N ALA A 13 6.53 -7.48 -3.01
CA ALA A 13 7.06 -7.92 -1.72
C ALA A 13 8.31 -8.80 -1.89
N LEU A 14 8.32 -9.74 -2.84
CA LEU A 14 9.51 -10.56 -3.13
C LEU A 14 10.71 -9.73 -3.60
N ALA A 15 10.48 -8.78 -4.50
CA ALA A 15 11.54 -7.89 -4.99
C ALA A 15 12.10 -7.04 -3.84
N ARG A 16 11.23 -6.46 -3.03
CA ARG A 16 11.62 -5.68 -1.85
C ARG A 16 12.44 -6.52 -0.85
N ALA A 17 12.02 -7.76 -0.60
CA ALA A 17 12.75 -8.65 0.30
C ALA A 17 14.16 -9.01 -0.23
N ALA A 18 14.31 -9.14 -1.54
CA ALA A 18 15.62 -9.37 -2.16
C ALA A 18 16.53 -8.13 -2.05
N ASP A 19 15.96 -6.93 -2.22
CA ASP A 19 16.71 -5.66 -2.14
C ASP A 19 17.06 -5.27 -0.69
N GLU A 20 16.25 -5.73 0.28
CA GLU A 20 16.40 -5.40 1.69
C GLU A 20 16.56 -6.67 2.57
N PRO A 21 17.67 -7.42 2.46
CA PRO A 21 17.83 -8.73 3.09
C PRO A 21 17.82 -8.71 4.63
N ARG A 22 17.99 -7.54 5.25
CA ARG A 22 17.90 -7.37 6.72
C ARG A 22 16.50 -7.03 7.22
N ALA A 23 15.55 -6.73 6.33
CA ALA A 23 14.18 -6.42 6.69
C ALA A 23 13.30 -7.66 6.47
N LEU A 24 12.42 -7.97 7.43
CA LEU A 24 11.30 -8.86 7.17
C LEU A 24 10.27 -8.11 6.33
N VAL A 25 9.89 -8.68 5.19
CA VAL A 25 8.85 -8.13 4.31
C VAL A 25 7.63 -9.04 4.36
N VAL A 26 6.47 -8.46 4.69
CA VAL A 26 5.20 -9.19 4.75
C VAL A 26 4.25 -8.63 3.70
N GLY A 27 3.93 -9.42 2.69
CA GLY A 27 2.88 -9.11 1.73
C GLY A 27 1.52 -9.53 2.28
N VAL A 28 0.56 -8.60 2.29
CA VAL A 28 -0.81 -8.84 2.76
C VAL A 28 -1.78 -8.61 1.61
N ASP A 29 -2.69 -9.55 1.41
CA ASP A 29 -3.80 -9.41 0.44
C ASP A 29 -5.02 -10.20 0.93
N ALA A 30 -6.22 -9.72 0.62
CA ALA A 30 -7.45 -10.44 0.95
C ALA A 30 -7.59 -11.75 0.15
N SER A 31 -6.97 -11.83 -1.02
CA SER A 31 -6.97 -13.02 -1.89
C SER A 31 -5.74 -13.89 -1.63
N ALA A 32 -5.90 -14.95 -0.86
CA ALA A 32 -4.85 -15.97 -0.70
C ALA A 32 -4.38 -16.53 -2.06
N ALA A 33 -5.31 -16.71 -2.99
CA ALA A 33 -5.03 -17.27 -4.31
C ALA A 33 -4.05 -16.42 -5.12
N SER A 34 -4.10 -15.11 -4.99
CA SER A 34 -3.20 -14.19 -5.70
C SER A 34 -1.74 -14.39 -5.31
N MET A 35 -1.47 -14.76 -4.05
CA MET A 35 -0.13 -14.83 -3.46
C MET A 35 0.52 -16.22 -3.57
N ILE A 36 -0.22 -17.26 -3.99
CA ILE A 36 0.25 -18.66 -3.97
C ILE A 36 1.60 -18.81 -4.66
N GLU A 37 1.76 -18.25 -5.85
CA GLU A 37 2.99 -18.43 -6.64
C GLU A 37 4.18 -17.73 -5.98
N SER A 38 3.99 -16.53 -5.45
CA SER A 38 5.05 -15.79 -4.75
C SER A 38 5.42 -16.45 -3.42
N SER A 39 4.46 -16.97 -2.68
CA SER A 39 4.71 -17.75 -1.47
C SER A 39 5.55 -19.01 -1.77
N ARG A 40 5.14 -19.80 -2.77
CA ARG A 40 5.89 -20.98 -3.21
C ARG A 40 7.30 -20.65 -3.70
N ARG A 41 7.46 -19.50 -4.37
CA ARG A 41 8.76 -19.05 -4.85
C ARG A 41 9.68 -18.66 -3.70
N SER A 42 9.15 -17.96 -2.69
CA SER A 42 9.88 -17.64 -1.46
C SER A 42 10.39 -18.90 -0.78
N ASP A 43 9.52 -19.89 -0.60
CA ASP A 43 9.87 -21.15 0.08
C ASP A 43 10.95 -21.96 -0.64
N ARG A 44 10.94 -21.99 -1.98
CA ARG A 44 11.82 -22.85 -2.76
C ARG A 44 13.19 -22.25 -3.05
N ARG A 45 13.23 -21.00 -3.50
CA ARG A 45 14.45 -20.34 -4.04
C ARG A 45 14.47 -18.83 -3.87
N GLY A 46 13.47 -18.27 -3.21
CA GLY A 46 13.32 -16.83 -3.02
C GLY A 46 14.03 -16.29 -1.79
N PRO A 47 13.86 -15.02 -1.51
CA PRO A 47 14.35 -14.37 -0.30
C PRO A 47 13.65 -14.97 0.92
N ARG A 48 14.43 -15.47 1.90
CA ARG A 48 13.88 -16.10 3.12
C ARG A 48 13.23 -15.13 4.10
N ASN A 49 13.34 -13.85 3.84
CA ASN A 49 12.77 -12.74 4.62
C ASN A 49 11.46 -12.20 4.01
N ALA A 50 10.79 -12.97 3.14
CA ALA A 50 9.47 -12.65 2.62
C ALA A 50 8.43 -13.61 3.18
N LEU A 51 7.33 -13.06 3.72
CA LEU A 51 6.16 -13.81 4.19
C LEU A 51 4.90 -13.28 3.50
N PHE A 52 3.85 -14.10 3.47
CA PHE A 52 2.56 -13.73 2.87
C PHE A 52 1.44 -14.09 3.83
N LEU A 53 0.54 -13.12 4.06
CA LEU A 53 -0.63 -13.24 4.92
C LEU A 53 -1.90 -12.95 4.13
N ALA A 54 -2.84 -13.88 4.15
CA ALA A 54 -4.18 -13.66 3.61
C ALA A 54 -5.05 -12.98 4.67
N ALA A 55 -5.31 -11.68 4.49
CA ALA A 55 -6.12 -10.88 5.40
C ALA A 55 -6.70 -9.65 4.67
N GLY A 56 -7.93 -9.28 5.01
CA GLY A 56 -8.50 -7.98 4.64
C GLY A 56 -7.84 -6.86 5.45
N VAL A 57 -7.73 -5.68 4.86
CA VAL A 57 -7.12 -4.51 5.52
C VAL A 57 -7.83 -4.16 6.82
N GLU A 58 -9.13 -4.35 6.88
CA GLU A 58 -9.99 -4.07 8.03
C GLU A 58 -9.67 -4.96 9.25
N THR A 59 -9.10 -6.14 9.01
CA THR A 59 -8.77 -7.10 10.07
C THR A 59 -7.36 -6.93 10.64
N LEU A 60 -6.54 -6.04 10.09
CA LEU A 60 -5.13 -5.89 10.47
C LEU A 60 -4.94 -5.43 11.91
N ALA A 61 -5.88 -4.66 12.46
CA ALA A 61 -5.82 -4.22 13.86
C ALA A 61 -5.87 -5.38 14.86
N ALA A 62 -6.50 -6.51 14.49
CA ALA A 62 -6.57 -7.73 15.29
C ALA A 62 -5.53 -8.80 14.87
N SER A 63 -4.63 -8.48 13.96
CA SER A 63 -3.61 -9.40 13.44
C SER A 63 -2.28 -9.25 14.18
N PRO A 64 -1.36 -10.24 14.05
CA PRO A 64 0.01 -10.11 14.57
C PRO A 64 0.82 -8.97 13.95
N LEU A 65 0.32 -8.33 12.89
CA LEU A 65 0.97 -7.19 12.24
C LEU A 65 0.65 -5.85 12.91
N ALA A 66 -0.28 -5.81 13.87
CA ALA A 66 -0.64 -4.57 14.56
C ALA A 66 0.59 -3.94 15.25
N GLY A 67 0.87 -2.68 14.93
CA GLY A 67 1.96 -1.91 15.50
C GLY A 67 3.38 -2.42 15.20
N SER A 68 3.55 -3.24 14.16
CA SER A 68 4.82 -3.93 13.92
C SER A 68 5.66 -3.37 12.78
N ALA A 69 5.06 -2.67 11.80
CA ALA A 69 5.75 -2.19 10.62
C ALA A 69 6.57 -0.91 10.90
N ASP A 70 7.81 -0.87 10.40
CA ASP A 70 8.62 0.35 10.27
C ASP A 70 8.25 1.14 9.02
N LEU A 71 7.76 0.42 8.00
CA LEU A 71 7.28 0.94 6.74
C LEU A 71 6.05 0.16 6.29
N VAL A 72 4.98 0.88 5.97
CA VAL A 72 3.81 0.33 5.27
C VAL A 72 3.82 0.84 3.84
N THR A 73 3.69 -0.08 2.88
CA THR A 73 3.54 0.24 1.46
C THR A 73 2.17 -0.17 0.97
N VAL A 74 1.58 0.66 0.10
CA VAL A 74 0.32 0.38 -0.60
C VAL A 74 0.52 0.76 -2.05
N THR A 75 0.50 -0.22 -2.95
CA THR A 75 0.85 0.02 -4.36
C THR A 75 -0.30 -0.37 -5.27
N PHE A 76 -0.89 0.63 -5.94
CA PHE A 76 -2.04 0.50 -6.82
C PHE A 76 -3.22 -0.26 -6.19
N PRO A 77 -3.69 0.20 -5.03
CA PRO A 77 -4.80 -0.44 -4.31
C PRO A 77 -6.11 -0.40 -5.10
N TRP A 78 -7.01 -1.34 -4.74
CA TRP A 78 -8.38 -1.42 -5.24
C TRP A 78 -9.37 -1.58 -4.09
N GLY A 79 -10.67 -1.43 -4.40
CA GLY A 79 -11.74 -1.68 -3.45
C GLY A 79 -11.67 -0.81 -2.20
N SER A 80 -11.89 -1.42 -1.03
CA SER A 80 -11.87 -0.73 0.27
C SER A 80 -10.50 -0.12 0.56
N LEU A 81 -9.42 -0.79 0.23
CA LEU A 81 -8.06 -0.28 0.44
C LEU A 81 -7.80 1.03 -0.33
N LEU A 82 -8.22 1.11 -1.61
CA LEU A 82 -8.13 2.35 -2.38
C LEU A 82 -8.97 3.46 -1.72
N ARG A 83 -10.23 3.15 -1.38
CA ARG A 83 -11.13 4.09 -0.71
C ARG A 83 -10.54 4.56 0.62
N GLY A 84 -9.92 3.66 1.39
CA GLY A 84 -9.23 3.98 2.64
C GLY A 84 -8.12 5.01 2.44
N VAL A 85 -7.15 4.75 1.59
CA VAL A 85 -5.97 5.63 1.43
C VAL A 85 -6.31 6.99 0.84
N ILE A 86 -7.42 7.13 0.12
CA ILE A 86 -7.93 8.43 -0.37
C ILE A 86 -8.95 9.09 0.58
N GLY A 87 -9.22 8.49 1.75
CA GLY A 87 -10.03 9.08 2.80
C GLY A 87 -11.55 8.85 2.67
N LEU A 88 -12.00 7.93 1.82
CA LEU A 88 -13.42 7.60 1.61
C LEU A 88 -13.91 6.38 2.39
N ASP A 89 -13.01 5.70 3.12
CA ASP A 89 -13.29 4.53 3.93
C ASP A 89 -12.42 4.57 5.19
N ALA A 90 -13.03 4.97 6.30
CA ALA A 90 -12.32 5.15 7.57
C ALA A 90 -11.84 3.82 8.16
N GLU A 91 -12.60 2.73 8.01
CA GLU A 91 -12.27 1.43 8.55
C GLU A 91 -11.02 0.86 7.85
N ALA A 92 -11.01 0.88 6.53
CA ALA A 92 -9.85 0.46 5.75
C ALA A 92 -8.61 1.31 6.05
N LEU A 93 -8.77 2.63 6.21
CA LEU A 93 -7.66 3.52 6.57
C LEU A 93 -7.12 3.23 7.98
N CYS A 94 -8.00 2.98 8.95
CA CYS A 94 -7.61 2.55 10.29
C CYS A 94 -6.87 1.21 10.25
N GLY A 95 -7.26 0.28 9.38
CA GLY A 95 -6.53 -0.95 9.14
C GLY A 95 -5.10 -0.73 8.64
N VAL A 96 -4.92 0.17 7.66
CA VAL A 96 -3.57 0.58 7.20
C VAL A 96 -2.75 1.17 8.35
N ALA A 97 -3.35 2.10 9.10
CA ALA A 97 -2.69 2.76 10.23
C ALA A 97 -2.32 1.77 11.34
N SER A 98 -3.16 0.77 11.58
CA SER A 98 -2.93 -0.21 12.66
C SER A 98 -1.68 -1.07 12.46
N ALA A 99 -1.29 -1.35 11.22
CA ALA A 99 -0.07 -2.12 10.93
C ALA A 99 1.21 -1.34 11.30
N ALA A 100 1.16 -0.02 11.24
CA ALA A 100 2.30 0.85 11.45
C ALA A 100 2.58 1.04 12.95
N ARG A 101 3.85 0.91 13.39
CA ARG A 101 4.26 1.35 14.72
C ARG A 101 4.32 2.88 14.81
N PRO A 102 4.31 3.48 16.01
CA PRO A 102 4.52 4.91 16.16
C PRO A 102 5.78 5.40 15.42
N GLY A 103 5.66 6.47 14.64
CA GLY A 103 6.74 7.03 13.82
C GLY A 103 7.05 6.28 12.52
N ALA A 104 6.38 5.15 12.24
CA ALA A 104 6.56 4.40 11.00
C ALA A 104 6.17 5.21 9.77
N ARG A 105 6.84 4.95 8.66
CA ARG A 105 6.54 5.57 7.36
C ARG A 105 5.41 4.86 6.65
N ILE A 106 4.60 5.64 5.93
CA ILE A 106 3.54 5.17 5.05
C ILE A 106 3.86 5.67 3.65
N GLU A 107 3.89 4.78 2.67
CA GLU A 107 4.13 5.10 1.26
C GLU A 107 3.02 4.51 0.39
N VAL A 108 2.32 5.35 -0.36
CA VAL A 108 1.23 4.93 -1.24
C VAL A 108 1.51 5.38 -2.66
N LEU A 109 1.37 4.46 -3.62
CA LEU A 109 1.32 4.79 -5.05
C LEU A 109 -0.06 4.42 -5.58
N LEU A 110 -0.75 5.37 -6.20
CA LEU A 110 -2.09 5.15 -6.72
C LEU A 110 -2.43 6.05 -7.91
N SER A 111 -3.46 5.67 -8.65
CA SER A 111 -4.03 6.48 -9.72
C SER A 111 -5.54 6.33 -9.68
N VAL A 112 -6.26 7.44 -9.83
CA VAL A 112 -7.71 7.48 -9.99
C VAL A 112 -8.04 8.34 -11.19
N ILE A 113 -8.82 7.78 -12.11
CA ILE A 113 -9.35 8.49 -13.29
C ILE A 113 -10.86 8.26 -13.37
N PRO A 114 -11.63 9.08 -14.13
CA PRO A 114 -13.09 8.95 -14.23
C PRO A 114 -13.56 7.55 -14.63
N ALA A 115 -12.81 6.87 -15.50
CA ALA A 115 -13.13 5.51 -15.95
C ALA A 115 -13.07 4.44 -14.85
N ASP A 116 -12.47 4.74 -13.69
CA ASP A 116 -12.42 3.81 -12.56
C ASP A 116 -13.77 3.77 -11.80
N GLY A 117 -14.66 4.74 -12.01
CA GLY A 117 -16.03 4.76 -11.49
C GLY A 117 -16.12 4.75 -9.96
N ILE A 118 -15.17 5.38 -9.26
CA ILE A 118 -15.13 5.36 -7.79
C ILE A 118 -16.11 6.38 -7.22
N PRO A 119 -17.15 5.96 -6.49
CA PRO A 119 -18.09 6.88 -5.87
C PRO A 119 -17.38 7.86 -4.93
N GLY A 120 -17.66 9.16 -5.07
CA GLY A 120 -17.10 10.21 -4.23
C GLY A 120 -15.82 10.85 -4.75
N ILE A 121 -15.22 10.33 -5.83
CA ILE A 121 -14.07 10.95 -6.48
C ILE A 121 -14.01 10.55 -7.96
N GLU A 122 -14.00 11.54 -8.85
CA GLU A 122 -13.86 11.29 -10.29
C GLU A 122 -12.38 11.20 -10.70
N ARG A 123 -11.54 12.03 -10.09
CA ARG A 123 -10.12 12.10 -10.38
C ARG A 123 -9.35 12.47 -9.12
N LEU A 124 -8.19 11.87 -8.93
CA LEU A 124 -7.26 12.31 -7.90
C LEU A 124 -6.37 13.41 -8.46
N ASP A 125 -6.35 14.55 -7.76
CA ASP A 125 -5.47 15.67 -8.04
C ASP A 125 -5.05 16.40 -6.75
N ALA A 126 -4.25 17.45 -6.86
CA ALA A 126 -3.71 18.18 -5.73
C ALA A 126 -4.80 18.82 -4.83
N SER A 127 -6.00 19.12 -5.36
CA SER A 127 -7.10 19.67 -4.60
C SER A 127 -7.70 18.70 -3.58
N CYS A 128 -7.51 17.38 -3.79
CA CYS A 128 -7.95 16.34 -2.86
C CYS A 128 -7.10 16.29 -1.57
N ARG A 129 -5.90 16.88 -1.58
CA ARG A 129 -4.94 16.78 -0.46
C ARG A 129 -5.50 17.20 0.90
N PRO A 130 -6.24 18.31 1.07
CA PRO A 130 -6.77 18.71 2.39
C PRO A 130 -7.73 17.67 2.96
N ALA A 131 -8.64 17.11 2.15
CA ALA A 131 -9.61 16.11 2.59
C ALA A 131 -8.92 14.78 2.97
N ILE A 132 -7.94 14.34 2.16
CA ILE A 132 -7.15 13.15 2.46
C ILE A 132 -6.34 13.35 3.74
N ALA A 133 -5.69 14.51 3.91
CA ALA A 133 -4.92 14.81 5.12
C ALA A 133 -5.79 14.81 6.39
N ALA A 134 -6.99 15.34 6.32
CA ALA A 134 -7.94 15.31 7.44
C ALA A 134 -8.35 13.88 7.80
N SER A 135 -8.66 13.05 6.80
CA SER A 135 -9.00 11.63 7.01
C SER A 135 -7.82 10.86 7.61
N TRP A 136 -6.60 11.09 7.10
CA TRP A 136 -5.39 10.48 7.64
C TRP A 136 -5.16 10.86 9.09
N ALA A 137 -5.33 12.15 9.43
CA ALA A 137 -5.20 12.63 10.81
C ALA A 137 -6.20 11.95 11.77
N ASN A 138 -7.44 11.74 11.34
CA ASN A 138 -8.46 11.02 12.11
C ASN A 138 -8.08 9.54 12.35
N ALA A 139 -7.31 8.93 11.46
CA ALA A 139 -6.77 7.58 11.62
C ALA A 139 -5.43 7.54 12.37
N GLY A 140 -4.94 8.69 12.87
CA GLY A 140 -3.65 8.81 13.55
C GLY A 140 -2.46 8.72 12.59
N LEU A 141 -2.62 9.17 11.36
CA LEU A 141 -1.57 9.30 10.36
C LEU A 141 -1.35 10.77 10.01
N GLU A 142 -0.13 11.16 9.76
CA GLU A 142 0.22 12.47 9.20
C GLU A 142 0.53 12.32 7.71
N LEU A 143 -0.21 13.00 6.84
CA LEU A 143 0.12 13.09 5.42
C LEU A 143 1.19 14.17 5.21
N THR A 144 2.44 13.76 5.01
CA THR A 144 3.58 14.68 4.85
C THR A 144 3.74 15.18 3.41
N ALA A 145 3.46 14.33 2.42
CA ALA A 145 3.53 14.71 1.01
C ALA A 145 2.42 14.05 0.18
N MET A 146 1.95 14.77 -0.83
CA MET A 146 1.12 14.27 -1.93
C MET A 146 1.59 14.95 -3.21
N ARG A 147 2.12 14.19 -4.15
CA ARG A 147 2.68 14.67 -5.42
C ARG A 147 2.54 13.65 -6.53
N GLU A 148 2.72 14.08 -7.75
CA GLU A 148 2.85 13.13 -8.87
C GLU A 148 4.12 12.28 -8.69
N ALA A 149 4.00 11.00 -8.99
CA ALA A 149 5.13 10.07 -9.00
C ALA A 149 6.01 10.34 -10.22
N THR A 150 7.31 10.31 -10.03
CA THR A 150 8.27 10.49 -11.13
C THR A 150 8.35 9.23 -12.00
N ALA A 151 8.74 9.40 -13.28
CA ALA A 151 8.98 8.28 -14.17
C ALA A 151 10.05 7.29 -13.63
N ARG A 152 11.00 7.77 -12.83
CA ARG A 152 12.00 6.92 -12.18
C ARG A 152 11.36 6.03 -11.11
N GLU A 153 10.48 6.58 -10.27
CA GLU A 153 9.77 5.84 -9.23
C GLU A 153 8.87 4.76 -9.84
N LEU A 154 8.16 5.10 -10.92
CA LEU A 154 7.30 4.14 -11.62
C LEU A 154 8.11 2.99 -12.22
N ARG A 155 9.25 3.27 -12.85
CA ARG A 155 10.14 2.22 -13.38
C ARG A 155 10.75 1.35 -12.29
N ALA A 156 11.02 1.92 -11.11
CA ALA A 156 11.56 1.19 -9.97
C ALA A 156 10.50 0.35 -9.23
N THR A 157 9.21 0.60 -9.49
CA THR A 157 8.12 -0.13 -8.83
C THR A 157 7.94 -1.50 -9.48
N PRO A 158 8.19 -2.63 -8.79
CA PRO A 158 8.12 -3.99 -9.36
C PRO A 158 6.68 -4.49 -9.47
N SER A 159 5.72 -3.61 -9.72
CA SER A 159 4.30 -3.93 -9.88
C SER A 159 3.98 -4.33 -11.32
N SER A 160 3.27 -5.44 -11.50
CA SER A 160 2.72 -5.84 -12.79
C SER A 160 1.69 -4.82 -13.31
N TRP A 161 1.03 -4.11 -12.41
CA TRP A 161 0.06 -3.06 -12.71
C TRP A 161 0.73 -1.78 -13.22
N ALA A 162 1.85 -1.37 -12.62
CA ALA A 162 2.61 -0.20 -13.06
C ALA A 162 3.00 -0.29 -14.55
N ARG A 163 3.30 -1.50 -15.03
CA ARG A 163 3.66 -1.76 -16.44
C ARG A 163 2.49 -1.67 -17.42
N ARG A 164 1.26 -1.72 -16.93
CA ARG A 164 0.03 -1.67 -17.74
C ARG A 164 -0.64 -0.30 -17.73
N LEU A 165 -0.09 0.66 -16.99
CA LEU A 165 -0.64 2.01 -16.95
C LEU A 165 -0.49 2.67 -18.29
N GLY A 166 -1.61 3.09 -18.87
CA GLY A 166 -1.62 3.91 -20.08
C GLY A 166 -1.10 5.33 -19.82
N PRO A 167 -0.70 6.07 -20.87
CA PRO A 167 -0.14 7.42 -20.75
C PRO A 167 -1.12 8.44 -20.16
N GLU A 168 -2.40 8.16 -20.21
CA GLU A 168 -3.47 9.01 -19.65
C GLU A 168 -3.53 9.00 -18.11
N ARG A 169 -2.88 8.02 -17.45
CA ARG A 169 -2.96 7.84 -16.01
C ARG A 169 -1.83 8.59 -15.29
N ARG A 170 -2.17 9.67 -14.61
CA ARG A 170 -1.31 10.27 -13.61
C ARG A 170 -1.25 9.38 -12.38
N VAL A 171 -0.05 9.09 -11.93
CA VAL A 171 0.18 8.34 -10.69
C VAL A 171 0.57 9.31 -9.59
N TRP A 172 -0.08 9.18 -8.45
CA TRP A 172 0.18 9.98 -7.27
C TRP A 172 0.97 9.17 -6.26
N ARG A 173 1.92 9.84 -5.61
CA ARG A 173 2.64 9.35 -4.45
C ARG A 173 2.16 10.12 -3.22
N LEU A 174 1.64 9.37 -2.24
CA LEU A 174 1.32 9.88 -0.91
C LEU A 174 2.37 9.35 0.05
N GLU A 175 2.90 10.21 0.88
CA GLU A 175 3.86 9.87 1.92
C GLU A 175 3.35 10.38 3.27
N GLY A 176 3.57 9.60 4.31
CA GLY A 176 3.15 9.98 5.64
C GLY A 176 3.83 9.20 6.74
N ARG A 177 3.39 9.46 7.96
CA ARG A 177 3.90 8.83 9.17
C ARG A 177 2.78 8.46 10.13
N ARG A 178 2.97 7.42 10.88
CA ARG A 178 2.12 7.12 12.05
C ARG A 178 2.43 8.12 13.14
N SER A 179 1.39 8.81 13.65
CA SER A 179 1.51 9.67 14.83
C SER A 179 1.94 8.86 16.06
N GLY A 180 2.63 9.50 16.99
CA GLY A 180 3.08 8.88 18.24
C GLY A 180 1.96 8.71 19.26
#